data_98ed7954ac49b2d760bb8fce0ea1187f
#
_entry.id   98ed7954ac49b2d760bb8fce0ea1187f
#
_cell.length_a   1.000
_cell.length_b   1.000
_cell.length_c   1.000
_cell.angle_alpha   90.00
_cell.angle_beta   90.00
_cell.angle_gamma   90.00
#
_symmetry.space_group_name_H-M   'P 1'
#
loop_
_entity.id
_entity.type
_entity.pdbx_description
1 polymer ?
#
loop_
_entity_poly.entity_id
_entity_poly.type
_entity_poly.pdbx_seq_one_letter_code
_entity_poly.pdbx_strand_id
1 'polypeptide(L)'
;LAQLSKLIKRNNPTGLDDDFIIIGENLPNTELFKYPCRVDALVAVICLEGELICNINLKEYRITTNMMIINTPENIIQVKDIGNRKFYGIAVSSAFFEQSFLDARDMIPLYMQIQKEPCFHLSNEDTDIFCQFISLMQLICHTQDTPKKTATLLRLGSALMYKIHDTI
;
A
#
# COMPACT_ATOMS: atom_id res chain seq x y z
N LEU A 1 12.51 1.53 -0.97
CA LEU A 1 11.85 0.64 -0.01
C LEU A 1 12.70 0.40 1.25
N ALA A 2 14.03 0.29 1.15
CA ALA A 2 14.93 0.03 2.28
C ALA A 2 14.77 1.01 3.47
N GLN A 3 14.41 2.27 3.24
CA GLN A 3 14.11 3.23 4.32
C GLN A 3 12.74 2.94 4.95
N LEU A 4 11.73 2.61 4.14
CA LEU A 4 10.40 2.23 4.60
C LEU A 4 10.45 0.92 5.38
N SER A 5 11.22 -0.07 4.90
CA SER A 5 11.40 -1.36 5.57
C SER A 5 12.07 -1.22 6.94
N LYS A 6 13.07 -0.35 7.07
CA LYS A 6 13.74 -0.08 8.36
C LYS A 6 12.80 0.54 9.39
N LEU A 7 11.83 1.34 8.95
CA LEU A 7 10.83 1.95 9.81
C LEU A 7 9.77 0.95 10.26
N ILE A 8 9.29 0.13 9.32
CA ILE A 8 8.23 -0.85 9.57
C ILE A 8 8.81 -2.05 10.33
N LYS A 9 9.99 -2.54 9.98
CA LYS A 9 10.69 -3.64 10.67
C LYS A 9 11.02 -3.34 12.14
N ARG A 10 11.15 -2.09 12.52
CA ARG A 10 11.32 -1.71 13.95
C ARG A 10 10.09 -2.01 14.79
N ASN A 11 8.89 -2.04 14.19
CA ASN A 11 7.63 -2.17 14.92
C ASN A 11 6.88 -3.49 14.63
N ASN A 12 7.11 -4.14 13.49
CA ASN A 12 6.54 -5.46 13.19
C ASN A 12 7.14 -6.04 11.89
N PRO A 13 8.03 -7.04 11.95
CA PRO A 13 8.70 -7.58 10.77
C PRO A 13 7.77 -8.54 10.03
N THR A 14 6.89 -8.04 9.18
CA THR A 14 6.06 -8.88 8.33
C THR A 14 6.28 -8.52 6.87
N GLY A 15 6.93 -9.39 6.12
CA GLY A 15 7.18 -9.17 4.70
C GLY A 15 8.22 -10.14 4.12
N LEU A 16 8.45 -10.05 2.83
CA LEU A 16 9.58 -10.66 2.13
C LEU A 16 10.68 -9.61 2.00
N ASP A 17 11.69 -9.70 2.84
CA ASP A 17 12.85 -8.79 2.82
C ASP A 17 12.48 -7.32 2.57
N ASP A 18 13.11 -6.68 1.57
CA ASP A 18 12.86 -5.28 1.23
C ASP A 18 11.87 -5.12 0.04
N ASP A 19 11.34 -6.21 -0.50
CA ASP A 19 10.53 -6.19 -1.73
C ASP A 19 9.02 -6.15 -1.48
N PHE A 20 8.57 -6.72 -0.37
CA PHE A 20 7.16 -6.78 -0.01
C PHE A 20 6.98 -6.58 1.49
N ILE A 21 6.19 -5.61 1.90
CA ILE A 21 5.98 -5.23 3.30
C ILE A 21 4.49 -5.11 3.58
N ILE A 22 4.04 -5.72 4.67
CA ILE A 22 2.71 -5.47 5.23
C ILE A 22 2.78 -4.24 6.16
N ILE A 23 1.90 -3.29 5.92
CA ILE A 23 1.69 -2.13 6.77
C ILE A 23 0.56 -2.47 7.73
N GLY A 24 0.90 -2.73 9.00
CA GLY A 24 -0.07 -3.05 10.04
C GLY A 24 -0.84 -1.83 10.55
N GLU A 25 -1.82 -2.07 11.41
CA GLU A 25 -2.76 -1.06 11.92
C GLU A 25 -2.09 0.16 12.56
N ASN A 26 -0.94 -0.02 13.18
CA ASN A 26 -0.16 1.07 13.76
C ASN A 26 0.94 1.47 12.79
N LEU A 27 0.71 2.53 12.01
CA LEU A 27 1.78 3.09 11.19
C LEU A 27 2.95 3.48 12.10
N PRO A 28 4.16 3.01 11.77
CA PRO A 28 5.34 3.43 12.50
C PRO A 28 5.55 4.93 12.34
N ASN A 29 6.39 5.47 13.21
CA ASN A 29 6.77 6.87 13.26
C ASN A 29 6.79 7.52 11.87
N THR A 30 5.81 8.39 11.62
CA THR A 30 5.62 9.07 10.34
C THR A 30 6.54 10.29 10.20
N GLU A 31 7.51 10.46 11.10
CA GLU A 31 8.46 11.59 11.04
C GLU A 31 9.20 11.70 9.70
N LEU A 32 9.44 10.57 9.03
CA LEU A 32 10.03 10.58 7.68
C LEU A 32 9.13 11.25 6.65
N PHE A 33 7.83 11.17 6.81
CA PHE A 33 6.86 11.76 5.88
C PHE A 33 6.47 13.19 6.25
N LYS A 34 7.02 13.75 7.34
CA LYS A 34 6.81 15.14 7.75
C LYS A 34 7.33 16.15 6.72
N TYR A 35 8.36 15.74 5.99
CA TYR A 35 8.90 16.51 4.87
C TYR A 35 8.54 15.85 3.54
N PRO A 36 8.39 16.63 2.45
CA PRO A 36 8.14 16.09 1.13
C PRO A 36 9.20 15.05 0.75
N CYS A 37 8.79 13.84 0.44
CA CYS A 37 9.71 12.76 0.06
C CYS A 37 9.08 11.87 -1.01
N ARG A 38 9.92 11.09 -1.69
CA ARG A 38 9.52 10.01 -2.60
C ARG A 38 9.77 8.67 -1.93
N VAL A 39 8.82 7.75 -2.14
CA VAL A 39 8.95 6.36 -1.71
C VAL A 39 9.10 5.51 -2.96
N ASP A 40 10.25 4.87 -3.12
CA ASP A 40 10.50 3.95 -4.23
C ASP A 40 9.76 2.63 -4.01
N ALA A 41 8.44 2.72 -4.03
CA ALA A 41 7.52 1.62 -3.87
C ALA A 41 6.10 2.01 -4.31
N LEU A 42 5.35 1.03 -4.81
CA LEU A 42 3.91 1.10 -4.84
C LEU A 42 3.38 0.84 -3.43
N VAL A 43 2.64 1.79 -2.87
CA VAL A 43 2.06 1.69 -1.52
C VAL A 43 0.54 1.80 -1.64
N ALA A 44 -0.18 0.79 -1.19
CA ALA A 44 -1.64 0.81 -1.11
C ALA A 44 -2.05 0.63 0.35
N VAL A 45 -2.72 1.62 0.94
CA VAL A 45 -3.17 1.61 2.33
C VAL A 45 -4.60 2.08 2.46
N ILE A 46 -5.34 1.46 3.36
CA ILE A 46 -6.72 1.79 3.70
C ILE A 46 -6.73 2.42 5.09
N CYS A 47 -7.46 3.51 5.26
CA CYS A 47 -7.79 4.07 6.56
C CYS A 47 -8.94 3.27 7.17
N LEU A 48 -8.66 2.56 8.26
CA LEU A 48 -9.68 1.78 9.00
C LEU A 48 -10.34 2.62 10.08
N GLU A 49 -9.60 3.57 10.69
CA GLU A 49 -10.07 4.41 11.78
C GLU A 49 -9.31 5.73 11.81
N GLY A 50 -10.01 6.82 12.08
CA GLY A 50 -9.42 8.15 12.24
C GLY A 50 -9.29 8.92 10.94
N GLU A 51 -8.31 9.80 10.89
CA GLU A 51 -8.05 10.64 9.70
C GLU A 51 -6.56 10.96 9.55
N LEU A 52 -6.18 11.31 8.33
CA LEU A 52 -4.85 11.76 7.95
C LEU A 52 -4.97 12.91 6.96
N ILE A 53 -4.20 13.97 7.16
CA ILE A 53 -4.01 15.02 6.16
C ILE A 53 -2.63 14.85 5.54
N CYS A 54 -2.61 14.68 4.23
CA CYS A 54 -1.36 14.55 3.47
C CYS A 54 -1.40 15.34 2.18
N ASN A 55 -0.23 15.72 1.69
CA ASN A 55 -0.06 16.23 0.35
C ASN A 55 0.50 15.11 -0.54
N ILE A 56 -0.08 14.97 -1.73
CA ILE A 56 0.45 14.14 -2.81
C ILE A 56 0.60 15.05 -4.02
N ASN A 57 1.83 15.20 -4.54
CA ASN A 57 2.13 16.10 -5.66
C ASN A 57 1.60 17.53 -5.44
N LEU A 58 1.77 18.07 -4.21
CA LEU A 58 1.32 19.41 -3.80
C LEU A 58 -0.19 19.58 -3.62
N LYS A 59 -1.02 18.59 -3.98
CA LYS A 59 -2.45 18.59 -3.70
C LYS A 59 -2.70 18.01 -2.32
N GLU A 60 -3.51 18.69 -1.51
CA GLU A 60 -3.89 18.24 -0.18
C GLU A 60 -5.05 17.25 -0.24
N TYR A 61 -4.92 16.17 0.50
CA TYR A 61 -5.94 15.16 0.67
C TYR A 61 -6.23 14.94 2.14
N ARG A 62 -7.52 14.84 2.47
CA ARG A 62 -8.00 14.43 3.77
C ARG A 62 -8.51 13.00 3.65
N ILE A 63 -7.80 12.08 4.28
CA ILE A 63 -8.08 10.65 4.24
C ILE A 63 -8.84 10.28 5.50
N THR A 64 -10.02 9.72 5.35
CA THR A 64 -10.89 9.29 6.44
C THR A 64 -11.18 7.79 6.34
N THR A 65 -11.91 7.26 7.29
CA THR A 65 -12.30 5.84 7.33
C THR A 65 -12.90 5.37 6.00
N ASN A 66 -12.53 4.17 5.57
CA ASN A 66 -12.90 3.57 4.28
C ASN A 66 -12.34 4.30 3.06
N MET A 67 -11.30 5.12 3.22
CA MET A 67 -10.56 5.63 2.08
C MET A 67 -9.28 4.84 1.85
N MET A 68 -9.00 4.53 0.60
CA MET A 68 -7.74 3.96 0.13
C MET A 68 -6.86 5.06 -0.44
N ILE A 69 -5.56 5.00 -0.14
CA ILE A 69 -4.51 5.78 -0.80
C ILE A 69 -3.66 4.80 -1.60
N ILE A 70 -3.38 5.13 -2.85
CA ILE A 70 -2.35 4.44 -3.63
C ILE A 70 -1.27 5.44 -4.01
N ASN A 71 -0.09 5.24 -3.46
CA ASN A 71 1.10 6.04 -3.77
C ASN A 71 2.01 5.28 -4.72
N THR A 72 2.37 5.91 -5.84
CA THR A 72 3.33 5.38 -6.80
C THR A 72 4.73 5.97 -6.57
N PRO A 73 5.81 5.34 -7.08
CA PRO A 73 7.18 5.82 -6.88
C PRO A 73 7.44 7.24 -7.37
N GLU A 74 6.67 7.70 -8.36
CA GLU A 74 6.83 9.04 -8.94
C GLU A 74 6.27 10.15 -8.07
N ASN A 75 5.35 9.82 -7.17
CA ASN A 75 4.67 10.80 -6.34
C ASN A 75 5.57 11.35 -5.22
N ILE A 76 5.39 12.63 -4.95
CA ILE A 76 5.95 13.29 -3.75
C ILE A 76 4.87 13.29 -2.70
N ILE A 77 5.11 12.62 -1.58
CA ILE A 77 4.20 12.55 -0.43
C ILE A 77 4.73 13.34 0.75
N GLN A 78 3.82 14.02 1.47
CA GLN A 78 4.09 14.66 2.75
C GLN A 78 2.89 14.48 3.66
N VAL A 79 3.11 13.99 4.86
CA VAL A 79 2.08 13.87 5.90
C VAL A 79 2.12 15.11 6.78
N LYS A 80 1.00 15.81 6.89
CA LYS A 80 0.88 17.07 7.65
C LYS A 80 0.36 16.88 9.05
N ASP A 81 -0.65 16.06 9.22
CA ASP A 81 -1.29 15.81 10.50
C ASP A 81 -1.43 14.33 10.76
N ILE A 82 -1.25 13.98 12.04
CA ILE A 82 -1.13 12.61 12.51
C ILE A 82 -2.03 12.46 13.73
N GLY A 83 -3.34 12.38 13.49
CA GLY A 83 -4.30 12.01 14.53
C GLY A 83 -4.17 10.53 14.97
N ASN A 84 -4.97 10.12 15.94
CA ASN A 84 -5.13 8.70 16.29
C ASN A 84 -5.79 7.98 15.12
N ARG A 85 -5.12 6.97 14.55
CA ARG A 85 -5.54 6.34 13.31
C ARG A 85 -5.06 4.91 13.18
N LYS A 86 -5.82 4.13 12.45
CA LYS A 86 -5.44 2.78 12.02
C LYS A 86 -5.42 2.72 10.51
N PHE A 87 -4.32 2.25 9.97
CA PHE A 87 -4.14 1.97 8.55
C PHE A 87 -3.77 0.52 8.36
N TYR A 88 -4.19 -0.06 7.25
CA TYR A 88 -3.81 -1.41 6.87
C TYR A 88 -3.51 -1.46 5.38
N GLY A 89 -2.40 -2.08 5.00
CA GLY A 89 -2.00 -2.06 3.61
C GLY A 89 -0.72 -2.80 3.31
N ILE A 90 -0.22 -2.55 2.11
CA ILE A 90 1.01 -3.14 1.58
C ILE A 90 1.90 -2.08 0.96
N ALA A 91 3.20 -2.35 0.96
CA ALA A 91 4.18 -1.65 0.15
C ALA A 91 4.99 -2.68 -0.65
N VAL A 92 5.16 -2.42 -1.94
CA VAL A 92 5.79 -3.34 -2.89
C VAL A 92 6.86 -2.60 -3.67
N SER A 93 8.09 -3.14 -3.75
CA SER A 93 9.15 -2.54 -4.56
C SER A 93 8.78 -2.54 -6.05
N SER A 94 9.32 -1.57 -6.81
CA SER A 94 9.15 -1.54 -8.26
C SER A 94 9.65 -2.85 -8.89
N ALA A 95 10.79 -3.38 -8.44
CA ALA A 95 11.35 -4.63 -8.94
C ALA A 95 10.44 -5.85 -8.69
N PHE A 96 9.77 -5.89 -7.52
CA PHE A 96 8.81 -6.96 -7.22
C PHE A 96 7.53 -6.80 -8.04
N PHE A 97 7.06 -5.56 -8.21
CA PHE A 97 5.88 -5.27 -9.02
C PHE A 97 6.09 -5.62 -10.50
N GLU A 98 7.27 -5.36 -11.07
CA GLU A 98 7.62 -5.71 -12.45
C GLU A 98 7.60 -7.24 -12.71
N GLN A 99 7.80 -8.05 -11.67
CA GLN A 99 7.66 -9.51 -11.76
C GLN A 99 6.20 -10.00 -11.69
N SER A 100 5.26 -9.09 -11.46
CA SER A 100 3.84 -9.44 -11.42
C SER A 100 3.33 -9.85 -12.81
N PHE A 101 2.35 -10.76 -12.84
CA PHE A 101 1.73 -11.26 -14.06
C PHE A 101 0.59 -10.36 -14.57
N LEU A 102 0.73 -9.06 -14.39
CA LEU A 102 -0.29 -8.08 -14.79
C LEU A 102 -0.16 -7.77 -16.29
N ASP A 103 -1.30 -7.74 -16.99
CA ASP A 103 -1.32 -7.28 -18.38
C ASP A 103 -1.18 -5.74 -18.42
N ALA A 104 -0.22 -5.24 -19.16
CA ALA A 104 -0.01 -3.80 -19.31
C ALA A 104 -1.25 -3.07 -19.84
N ARG A 105 -2.07 -3.74 -20.68
CA ARG A 105 -3.32 -3.16 -21.20
C ARG A 105 -4.34 -2.87 -20.11
N ASP A 106 -4.38 -3.71 -19.06
CA ASP A 106 -5.27 -3.52 -17.94
C ASP A 106 -4.70 -2.51 -16.94
N MET A 107 -3.36 -2.50 -16.78
CA MET A 107 -2.70 -1.69 -15.76
C MET A 107 -2.49 -0.23 -16.17
N ILE A 108 -2.32 0.08 -17.47
CA ILE A 108 -2.14 1.47 -17.93
C ILE A 108 -3.34 2.35 -17.56
N PRO A 109 -4.60 1.98 -17.81
CA PRO A 109 -5.75 2.79 -17.40
C PRO A 109 -5.80 3.00 -15.88
N LEU A 110 -5.58 1.94 -15.09
CA LEU A 110 -5.54 2.01 -13.64
C LEU A 110 -4.44 2.97 -13.16
N TYR A 111 -3.24 2.86 -13.70
CA TYR A 111 -2.12 3.74 -13.37
C TYR A 111 -2.45 5.20 -13.66
N MET A 112 -3.02 5.50 -14.84
CA MET A 112 -3.43 6.87 -15.20
C MET A 112 -4.51 7.40 -14.26
N GLN A 113 -5.43 6.57 -13.81
CA GLN A 113 -6.46 6.95 -12.86
C GLN A 113 -5.86 7.26 -11.48
N ILE A 114 -4.97 6.42 -10.98
CA ILE A 114 -4.25 6.63 -9.72
C ILE A 114 -3.40 7.92 -9.78
N GLN A 115 -2.76 8.21 -10.90
CA GLN A 115 -1.98 9.44 -11.06
C GLN A 115 -2.87 10.70 -11.01
N LYS A 116 -4.09 10.62 -11.52
CA LYS A 116 -5.06 11.71 -11.49
C LYS A 116 -5.69 11.88 -10.11
N GLU A 117 -6.09 10.78 -9.49
CA GLU A 117 -6.74 10.76 -8.17
C GLU A 117 -6.22 9.56 -7.36
N PRO A 118 -5.20 9.77 -6.49
CA PRO A 118 -4.58 8.68 -5.73
C PRO A 118 -5.39 8.23 -4.51
N CYS A 119 -6.49 8.93 -4.19
CA CYS A 119 -7.30 8.69 -2.99
C CYS A 119 -8.75 8.49 -3.40
N PHE A 120 -9.38 7.40 -2.95
CA PHE A 120 -10.77 7.10 -3.29
C PHE A 120 -11.48 6.40 -2.14
N HIS A 121 -12.80 6.57 -2.10
CA HIS A 121 -13.67 5.92 -1.12
C HIS A 121 -13.97 4.48 -1.54
N LEU A 122 -13.92 3.59 -0.55
CA LEU A 122 -14.34 2.21 -0.68
C LEU A 122 -15.74 2.01 -0.04
N SER A 123 -16.50 1.06 -0.56
CA SER A 123 -17.63 0.50 0.16
C SER A 123 -17.14 -0.26 1.41
N ASN A 124 -18.02 -0.51 2.38
CA ASN A 124 -17.68 -1.39 3.50
C ASN A 124 -17.30 -2.80 3.03
N GLU A 125 -18.01 -3.31 2.03
CA GLU A 125 -17.73 -4.63 1.43
C GLU A 125 -16.36 -4.67 0.78
N ASP A 126 -15.98 -3.66 -0.02
CA ASP A 126 -14.65 -3.59 -0.63
C ASP A 126 -13.56 -3.45 0.43
N THR A 127 -13.77 -2.63 1.47
CA THR A 127 -12.84 -2.51 2.59
C THR A 127 -12.57 -3.88 3.24
N ASP A 128 -13.63 -4.66 3.51
CA ASP A 128 -13.52 -5.99 4.08
C ASP A 128 -12.76 -6.95 3.14
N ILE A 129 -13.05 -6.93 1.84
CA ILE A 129 -12.36 -7.74 0.84
C ILE A 129 -10.88 -7.40 0.81
N PHE A 130 -10.50 -6.13 0.74
CA PHE A 130 -9.10 -5.71 0.73
C PHE A 130 -8.37 -6.11 2.02
N CYS A 131 -9.01 -5.94 3.18
CA CYS A 131 -8.45 -6.39 4.46
C CYS A 131 -8.20 -7.90 4.48
N GLN A 132 -9.09 -8.71 3.89
CA GLN A 132 -8.92 -10.16 3.79
C GLN A 132 -7.73 -10.53 2.89
N PHE A 133 -7.56 -9.86 1.74
CA PHE A 133 -6.39 -10.04 0.87
C PHE A 133 -5.09 -9.77 1.61
N ILE A 134 -5.00 -8.63 2.30
CA ILE A 134 -3.80 -8.24 3.05
C ILE A 134 -3.55 -9.21 4.20
N SER A 135 -4.59 -9.63 4.92
CA SER A 135 -4.47 -10.62 6.01
C SER A 135 -3.98 -11.97 5.52
N LEU A 136 -4.47 -12.44 4.37
CA LEU A 136 -3.99 -13.68 3.74
C LEU A 136 -2.52 -13.56 3.35
N MET A 137 -2.11 -12.45 2.74
CA MET A 137 -0.71 -12.19 2.41
C MET A 137 0.15 -12.18 3.67
N GLN A 138 -0.32 -11.56 4.76
CA GLN A 138 0.36 -11.53 6.04
C GLN A 138 0.57 -12.93 6.61
N LEU A 139 -0.47 -13.77 6.58
CA LEU A 139 -0.37 -15.17 7.03
C LEU A 139 0.68 -15.94 6.22
N ILE A 140 0.70 -15.77 4.89
CA ILE A 140 1.69 -16.42 4.02
C ILE A 140 3.11 -15.92 4.35
N CYS A 141 3.30 -14.63 4.65
CA CYS A 141 4.60 -14.12 5.05
C CYS A 141 5.15 -14.80 6.31
N HIS A 142 4.27 -15.22 7.23
CA HIS A 142 4.66 -15.94 8.45
C HIS A 142 4.91 -17.44 8.27
N THR A 143 4.59 -18.03 7.12
CA THR A 143 4.87 -19.44 6.85
C THR A 143 6.37 -19.67 6.60
N GLN A 144 6.80 -20.91 6.67
CA GLN A 144 8.18 -21.29 6.32
C GLN A 144 8.51 -20.86 4.88
N ASP A 145 9.76 -20.49 4.66
CA ASP A 145 10.23 -20.12 3.33
C ASP A 145 10.20 -21.31 2.40
N THR A 146 9.43 -21.19 1.33
CA THR A 146 9.34 -22.16 0.27
C THR A 146 9.64 -21.48 -1.07
N PRO A 147 10.19 -22.21 -2.07
CA PRO A 147 10.48 -21.64 -3.38
C PRO A 147 9.25 -21.02 -4.06
N LYS A 148 8.04 -21.39 -3.63
CA LYS A 148 6.77 -20.90 -4.21
C LYS A 148 6.13 -19.76 -3.43
N LYS A 149 6.63 -19.43 -2.24
CA LYS A 149 6.07 -18.36 -1.39
C LYS A 149 6.01 -17.02 -2.11
N THR A 150 7.13 -16.60 -2.68
CA THR A 150 7.22 -15.36 -3.48
C THR A 150 6.24 -15.38 -4.65
N ALA A 151 6.18 -16.50 -5.41
CA ALA A 151 5.25 -16.63 -6.52
C ALA A 151 3.78 -16.56 -6.07
N THR A 152 3.45 -17.09 -4.90
CA THR A 152 2.11 -17.00 -4.32
C THR A 152 1.76 -15.56 -3.97
N LEU A 153 2.67 -14.82 -3.32
CA LEU A 153 2.45 -13.42 -2.97
C LEU A 153 2.33 -12.52 -4.21
N LEU A 154 3.14 -12.77 -5.26
CA LEU A 154 3.02 -12.07 -6.55
C LEU A 154 1.64 -12.26 -7.17
N ARG A 155 1.10 -13.49 -7.17
CA ARG A 155 -0.23 -13.76 -7.74
C ARG A 155 -1.37 -13.15 -6.92
N LEU A 156 -1.26 -13.16 -5.60
CA LEU A 156 -2.22 -12.49 -4.72
C LEU A 156 -2.15 -10.97 -4.90
N GLY A 157 -0.95 -10.40 -5.04
CA GLY A 157 -0.75 -8.99 -5.36
C GLY A 157 -1.38 -8.62 -6.70
N SER A 158 -1.21 -9.46 -7.73
CA SER A 158 -1.86 -9.27 -9.03
C SER A 158 -3.39 -9.31 -8.92
N ALA A 159 -3.94 -10.28 -8.18
CA ALA A 159 -5.39 -10.37 -7.94
C ALA A 159 -5.91 -9.14 -7.19
N LEU A 160 -5.16 -8.64 -6.21
CA LEU A 160 -5.50 -7.42 -5.48
C LEU A 160 -5.53 -6.20 -6.42
N MET A 161 -4.56 -6.08 -7.36
CA MET A 161 -4.54 -4.97 -8.32
C MET A 161 -5.73 -5.01 -9.29
N TYR A 162 -6.14 -6.20 -9.75
CA TYR A 162 -7.37 -6.35 -10.54
C TYR A 162 -8.61 -5.96 -9.73
N LYS A 163 -8.67 -6.35 -8.44
CA LYS A 163 -9.79 -5.93 -7.57
C LYS A 163 -9.81 -4.41 -7.37
N ILE A 164 -8.65 -3.78 -7.21
CA ILE A 164 -8.55 -2.31 -7.17
C ILE A 164 -9.10 -1.71 -8.46
N HIS A 165 -8.67 -2.22 -9.63
CA HIS A 165 -9.13 -1.73 -10.94
C HIS A 165 -10.65 -1.86 -11.12
N ASP A 166 -11.25 -2.92 -10.59
CA ASP A 166 -12.69 -3.15 -10.65
C ASP A 166 -13.49 -2.24 -9.70
N THR A 167 -12.81 -1.68 -8.68
CA THR A 167 -13.46 -0.85 -7.64
C THR A 167 -13.42 0.65 -7.96
N ILE A 168 -12.44 1.11 -8.72
CA ILE A 168 -12.23 2.52 -9.06
C ILE A 168 -12.42 2.76 -10.54
#